data_cc19739be7bbfc91c9ebd04501f1f3ea
#
_entry.id   cc19739be7bbfc91c9ebd04501f1f3ea
#
_cell.length_a   1.000
_cell.length_b   1.000
_cell.length_c   1.000
_cell.angle_alpha   90.00
_cell.angle_beta   90.00
_cell.angle_gamma   90.00
#
_symmetry.space_group_name_H-M   'P 1'
#
loop_
_entity.id
_entity.type
_entity.pdbx_description
1 polymer ?
#
loop_
_entity_poly.entity_id
_entity_poly.type
_entity_poly.pdbx_seq_one_letter_code
_entity_poly.pdbx_strand_id
1 'polypeptide(L)'
;MTTRPLGAQISHMLKDRGVDTIFGIPGVHNQEMYRGIEEAGITHVLARHEQGAGFMADGYARATGKVGVAYVISGPGLCNIMTPMGQAYSDSVPMLVISSVLDETAAKRGQLHQMKDQEGAAGTVCDWSVTAHSAAASYQLIDRALTEMYTGVPSPKHIQVPIAQLEAQAAPAPARADEWPYRPEAAPLQRIALIDRLNAAKRPLFIFGGGAAHGVARWLPHFQRLNAASFTTYAGRGIIPDDSPLHFGATLPRQGSAEVIASADLIVAVGTRLSEVDLWRDHLGHTAPLVRIDLDPESLSDRHNADTRILADASEHLTETLSQRETV
;
A
#
# COMPACT_ATOMS: atom_id res chain seq x y z
N MET A 1 5.17 -19.13 28.64
CA MET A 1 5.53 -18.43 27.38
C MET A 1 7.03 -18.39 27.29
N THR A 2 7.61 -18.81 26.17
CA THR A 2 9.07 -18.95 26.04
C THR A 2 9.71 -17.62 25.67
N THR A 3 10.65 -17.14 26.48
CA THR A 3 11.47 -15.98 26.13
C THR A 3 12.45 -16.36 25.02
N ARG A 4 12.74 -15.41 24.13
CA ARG A 4 13.69 -15.51 23.02
C ARG A 4 14.40 -14.18 22.84
N PRO A 5 15.52 -14.11 22.11
CA PRO A 5 16.01 -12.83 21.61
C PRO A 5 14.90 -12.04 20.89
N LEU A 6 14.86 -10.72 21.05
CA LEU A 6 13.82 -9.88 20.47
C LEU A 6 13.72 -10.06 18.96
N GLY A 7 14.84 -10.21 18.26
CA GLY A 7 14.84 -10.46 16.82
C GLY A 7 14.01 -11.70 16.44
N ALA A 8 14.14 -12.79 17.20
CA ALA A 8 13.32 -13.99 17.00
C ALA A 8 11.85 -13.75 17.36
N GLN A 9 11.57 -13.04 18.46
CA GLN A 9 10.19 -12.69 18.82
C GLN A 9 9.50 -11.84 17.76
N ILE A 10 10.22 -10.92 17.11
CA ILE A 10 9.69 -10.12 15.97
C ILE A 10 9.23 -11.06 14.85
N SER A 11 10.01 -12.06 14.47
CA SER A 11 9.63 -13.02 13.43
C SER A 11 8.42 -13.86 13.85
N HIS A 12 8.35 -14.32 15.10
CA HIS A 12 7.18 -15.01 15.62
C HIS A 12 5.92 -14.11 15.59
N MET A 13 6.07 -12.84 16.01
CA MET A 13 4.97 -11.87 15.92
C MET A 13 4.48 -11.68 14.49
N LEU A 14 5.39 -11.49 13.53
CA LEU A 14 5.01 -11.33 12.13
C LEU A 14 4.25 -12.54 11.60
N LYS A 15 4.66 -13.77 11.99
CA LYS A 15 3.92 -15.00 11.67
C LYS A 15 2.50 -14.97 12.22
N ASP A 16 2.35 -14.59 13.47
CA ASP A 16 1.04 -14.46 14.13
C ASP A 16 0.15 -13.39 13.50
N ARG A 17 0.75 -12.39 12.82
CA ARG A 17 0.06 -11.34 12.05
C ARG A 17 -0.18 -11.73 10.59
N GLY A 18 0.12 -12.97 10.20
CA GLY A 18 -0.17 -13.52 8.89
C GLY A 18 0.94 -13.33 7.85
N VAL A 19 2.14 -12.90 8.25
CA VAL A 19 3.32 -12.86 7.37
C VAL A 19 3.83 -14.28 7.17
N ASP A 20 3.85 -14.75 5.94
CA ASP A 20 4.29 -16.09 5.58
C ASP A 20 5.62 -16.11 4.80
N THR A 21 6.07 -14.96 4.31
CA THR A 21 7.27 -14.84 3.50
C THR A 21 8.05 -13.57 3.86
N ILE A 22 9.36 -13.70 4.03
CA ILE A 22 10.30 -12.59 4.28
C ILE A 22 11.44 -12.66 3.27
N PHE A 23 11.76 -11.50 2.69
CA PHE A 23 12.83 -11.33 1.72
C PHE A 23 14.04 -10.66 2.38
N GLY A 24 15.26 -11.05 2.02
CA GLY A 24 16.42 -10.35 2.58
C GLY A 24 17.73 -11.11 2.49
N ILE A 25 18.74 -10.57 3.19
CA ILE A 25 20.08 -11.12 3.28
C ILE A 25 20.52 -11.14 4.75
N PRO A 26 20.87 -12.30 5.33
CA PRO A 26 21.37 -12.37 6.69
C PRO A 26 22.76 -11.74 6.81
N GLY A 27 23.02 -11.12 7.95
CA GLY A 27 24.30 -10.55 8.31
C GLY A 27 24.52 -10.50 9.82
N VAL A 28 25.70 -10.14 10.24
CA VAL A 28 26.09 -10.17 11.68
C VAL A 28 25.21 -9.34 12.60
N HIS A 29 24.59 -8.27 12.11
CA HIS A 29 23.79 -7.36 12.91
C HIS A 29 22.30 -7.72 12.98
N ASN A 30 21.83 -8.73 12.23
CA ASN A 30 20.42 -9.11 12.19
C ASN A 30 20.19 -10.63 12.35
N GLN A 31 21.21 -11.37 12.85
CA GLN A 31 21.16 -12.83 12.98
C GLN A 31 19.94 -13.32 13.76
N GLU A 32 19.61 -12.67 14.87
CA GLU A 32 18.49 -13.09 15.72
C GLU A 32 17.12 -12.98 15.03
N MET A 33 16.96 -12.02 14.12
CA MET A 33 15.78 -11.94 13.28
C MET A 33 15.66 -13.16 12.35
N TYR A 34 16.77 -13.57 11.73
CA TYR A 34 16.81 -14.71 10.83
C TYR A 34 16.62 -16.05 11.52
N ARG A 35 17.17 -16.24 12.75
CA ARG A 35 16.85 -17.42 13.56
C ARG A 35 15.35 -17.56 13.80
N GLY A 36 14.68 -16.44 14.09
CA GLY A 36 13.25 -16.43 14.29
C GLY A 36 12.42 -16.79 13.06
N ILE A 37 12.91 -16.53 11.84
CA ILE A 37 12.22 -16.89 10.59
C ILE A 37 12.00 -18.40 10.52
N GLU A 38 13.07 -19.18 10.71
CA GLU A 38 13.00 -20.63 10.68
C GLU A 38 12.12 -21.19 11.81
N GLU A 39 12.35 -20.70 13.04
CA GLU A 39 11.58 -21.14 14.21
C GLU A 39 10.09 -20.86 14.09
N ALA A 40 9.69 -19.74 13.50
CA ALA A 40 8.31 -19.36 13.27
C ALA A 40 7.65 -20.05 12.07
N GLY A 41 8.42 -20.76 11.25
CA GLY A 41 7.92 -21.39 10.04
C GLY A 41 7.51 -20.38 8.96
N ILE A 42 8.28 -19.31 8.81
CA ILE A 42 8.16 -18.33 7.73
C ILE A 42 9.07 -18.76 6.58
N THR A 43 8.62 -18.58 5.35
CA THR A 43 9.45 -18.82 4.17
C THR A 43 10.46 -17.69 4.02
N HIS A 44 11.76 -18.01 4.03
CA HIS A 44 12.80 -17.04 3.70
C HIS A 44 13.17 -17.11 2.22
N VAL A 45 13.14 -15.98 1.56
CA VAL A 45 13.63 -15.81 0.17
C VAL A 45 14.94 -15.04 0.21
N LEU A 46 16.05 -15.78 0.03
CA LEU A 46 17.39 -15.21 0.03
C LEU A 46 17.62 -14.39 -1.25
N ALA A 47 17.91 -13.11 -1.10
CA ALA A 47 18.33 -12.25 -2.20
C ALA A 47 19.86 -12.24 -2.38
N ARG A 48 20.32 -11.69 -3.50
CA ARG A 48 21.74 -11.43 -3.78
C ARG A 48 22.12 -9.96 -3.59
N HIS A 49 21.10 -9.10 -3.47
CA HIS A 49 21.21 -7.66 -3.22
C HIS A 49 19.91 -7.20 -2.54
N GLU A 50 19.97 -6.29 -1.56
CA GLU A 50 18.78 -5.86 -0.82
C GLU A 50 17.78 -5.09 -1.69
N GLN A 51 18.25 -4.42 -2.73
CA GLN A 51 17.36 -3.86 -3.75
C GLN A 51 16.49 -4.95 -4.40
N GLY A 52 17.08 -6.11 -4.70
CA GLY A 52 16.32 -7.26 -5.20
C GLY A 52 15.33 -7.79 -4.16
N ALA A 53 15.73 -7.86 -2.88
CA ALA A 53 14.83 -8.24 -1.79
C ALA A 53 13.62 -7.31 -1.70
N GLY A 54 13.84 -6.00 -1.78
CA GLY A 54 12.77 -5.01 -1.76
C GLY A 54 11.84 -5.11 -2.97
N PHE A 55 12.37 -5.27 -4.19
CA PHE A 55 11.52 -5.49 -5.37
C PHE A 55 10.78 -6.83 -5.36
N MET A 56 11.33 -7.87 -4.74
CA MET A 56 10.57 -9.12 -4.51
C MET A 56 9.45 -8.91 -3.50
N ALA A 57 9.67 -8.14 -2.43
CA ALA A 57 8.64 -7.78 -1.47
C ALA A 57 7.53 -6.91 -2.11
N ASP A 58 7.89 -5.94 -2.94
CA ASP A 58 6.96 -5.12 -3.73
C ASP A 58 6.11 -6.01 -4.67
N GLY A 59 6.75 -6.85 -5.46
CA GLY A 59 6.06 -7.77 -6.38
C GLY A 59 5.14 -8.75 -5.65
N TYR A 60 5.59 -9.28 -4.50
CA TYR A 60 4.77 -10.14 -3.65
C TYR A 60 3.51 -9.40 -3.15
N ALA A 61 3.67 -8.16 -2.68
CA ALA A 61 2.53 -7.37 -2.22
C ALA A 61 1.51 -7.10 -3.33
N ARG A 62 1.98 -6.73 -4.53
CA ARG A 62 1.10 -6.52 -5.70
C ARG A 62 0.37 -7.79 -6.12
N ALA A 63 1.05 -8.93 -6.11
CA ALA A 63 0.48 -10.20 -6.56
C ALA A 63 -0.49 -10.83 -5.57
N THR A 64 -0.28 -10.64 -4.27
CA THR A 64 -1.02 -11.33 -3.21
C THR A 64 -2.00 -10.45 -2.44
N GLY A 65 -1.85 -9.11 -2.51
CA GLY A 65 -2.56 -8.17 -1.67
C GLY A 65 -2.11 -8.16 -0.20
N LYS A 66 -1.05 -8.92 0.14
CA LYS A 66 -0.46 -8.96 1.48
C LYS A 66 0.67 -7.95 1.62
N VAL A 67 1.07 -7.61 2.85
CA VAL A 67 2.24 -6.77 3.10
C VAL A 67 3.52 -7.52 2.69
N GLY A 68 4.34 -6.91 1.86
CA GLY A 68 5.68 -7.39 1.55
C GLY A 68 6.64 -7.05 2.69
N VAL A 69 7.34 -8.04 3.25
CA VAL A 69 8.25 -7.84 4.39
C VAL A 69 9.68 -8.14 3.99
N ALA A 70 10.59 -7.21 4.30
CA ALA A 70 12.01 -7.40 4.07
C ALA A 70 12.83 -7.16 5.34
N TYR A 71 13.84 -8.02 5.56
CA TYR A 71 14.84 -7.86 6.59
C TYR A 71 16.18 -7.46 5.97
N VAL A 72 16.74 -6.36 6.46
CA VAL A 72 18.05 -5.86 5.98
C VAL A 72 18.99 -5.57 7.13
N ILE A 73 20.30 -5.64 6.87
CA ILE A 73 21.32 -5.25 7.82
C ILE A 73 21.42 -3.71 7.88
N SER A 74 22.01 -3.21 8.95
CA SER A 74 22.38 -1.80 9.12
C SER A 74 23.23 -1.25 7.98
N GLY A 75 23.21 0.05 7.79
CA GLY A 75 24.08 0.76 6.84
C GLY A 75 23.82 0.39 5.39
N PRO A 76 24.75 -0.33 4.71
CA PRO A 76 24.64 -0.61 3.28
C PRO A 76 23.38 -1.42 2.93
N GLY A 77 22.90 -2.29 3.81
CA GLY A 77 21.67 -3.04 3.58
C GLY A 77 20.46 -2.14 3.46
N LEU A 78 20.36 -1.14 4.36
CA LEU A 78 19.32 -0.12 4.25
C LEU A 78 19.50 0.74 3.00
N CYS A 79 20.71 1.24 2.72
CA CYS A 79 20.95 2.05 1.52
C CYS A 79 20.51 1.33 0.24
N ASN A 80 20.80 0.04 0.15
CA ASN A 80 20.47 -0.77 -1.01
C ASN A 80 18.95 -0.96 -1.20
N ILE A 81 18.17 -1.05 -0.12
CA ILE A 81 16.71 -1.28 -0.21
C ILE A 81 15.91 0.02 -0.39
N MET A 82 16.53 1.19 -0.24
CA MET A 82 15.82 2.48 -0.40
C MET A 82 15.19 2.67 -1.77
N THR A 83 15.80 2.18 -2.85
CA THR A 83 15.22 2.26 -4.20
C THR A 83 13.83 1.60 -4.30
N PRO A 84 13.64 0.31 -3.96
CA PRO A 84 12.32 -0.29 -3.96
C PRO A 84 11.37 0.32 -2.90
N MET A 85 11.87 0.83 -1.77
CA MET A 85 11.04 1.58 -0.83
C MET A 85 10.47 2.85 -1.48
N GLY A 86 11.32 3.64 -2.18
CA GLY A 86 10.87 4.83 -2.90
C GLY A 86 9.87 4.50 -4.01
N GLN A 87 10.06 3.39 -4.73
CA GLN A 87 9.08 2.91 -5.70
C GLN A 87 7.75 2.53 -5.04
N ALA A 88 7.79 1.78 -3.94
CA ALA A 88 6.60 1.40 -3.19
C ALA A 88 5.87 2.63 -2.61
N TYR A 89 6.61 3.67 -2.19
CA TYR A 89 6.04 4.95 -1.73
C TYR A 89 5.30 5.67 -2.86
N SER A 90 5.90 5.78 -4.03
CA SER A 90 5.28 6.40 -5.20
C SER A 90 4.01 5.66 -5.64
N ASP A 91 4.03 4.34 -5.60
CA ASP A 91 2.96 3.48 -6.14
C ASP A 91 1.94 3.02 -5.10
N SER A 92 2.07 3.46 -3.84
CA SER A 92 1.18 3.04 -2.75
C SER A 92 1.15 1.52 -2.53
N VAL A 93 2.34 0.90 -2.42
CA VAL A 93 2.48 -0.54 -2.18
C VAL A 93 2.79 -0.82 -0.71
N PRO A 94 2.08 -1.73 -0.04
CA PRO A 94 2.33 -2.07 1.35
C PRO A 94 3.65 -2.83 1.51
N MET A 95 4.65 -2.19 2.11
CA MET A 95 5.97 -2.77 2.37
C MET A 95 6.43 -2.45 3.79
N LEU A 96 6.83 -3.46 4.54
CA LEU A 96 7.46 -3.31 5.85
C LEU A 96 8.93 -3.71 5.75
N VAL A 97 9.82 -2.75 5.98
CA VAL A 97 11.25 -2.99 6.07
C VAL A 97 11.67 -2.93 7.52
N ILE A 98 12.30 -4.00 8.02
CA ILE A 98 12.87 -4.03 9.36
C ILE A 98 14.38 -4.18 9.22
N SER A 99 15.12 -3.23 9.81
CA SER A 99 16.58 -3.25 9.80
C SER A 99 17.16 -3.31 11.21
N SER A 100 18.37 -3.83 11.32
CA SER A 100 19.21 -3.53 12.48
C SER A 100 19.78 -2.10 12.39
N VAL A 101 20.18 -1.55 13.52
CA VAL A 101 20.92 -0.29 13.60
C VAL A 101 21.97 -0.40 14.70
N LEU A 102 23.05 0.35 14.58
CA LEU A 102 24.08 0.41 15.64
C LEU A 102 23.49 1.02 16.91
N ASP A 103 23.91 0.51 18.07
CA ASP A 103 23.44 0.97 19.37
C ASP A 103 23.83 2.41 19.66
N GLU A 104 24.98 2.84 19.13
CA GLU A 104 25.46 4.20 19.21
C GLU A 104 26.06 4.66 17.88
N THR A 105 25.53 5.76 17.34
CA THR A 105 25.96 6.34 16.06
C THR A 105 26.67 7.70 16.21
N ALA A 106 26.56 8.34 17.38
CA ALA A 106 27.11 9.68 17.62
C ALA A 106 28.65 9.70 17.59
N ALA A 107 29.31 8.66 18.14
CA ALA A 107 30.75 8.56 18.15
C ALA A 107 31.28 7.91 16.87
N LYS A 108 32.16 8.59 16.16
CA LYS A 108 32.87 8.03 15.00
C LYS A 108 33.94 7.03 15.47
N ARG A 109 33.58 5.77 15.56
CA ARG A 109 34.49 4.69 16.00
C ARG A 109 34.93 3.76 14.87
N GLY A 110 34.58 4.04 13.62
CA GLY A 110 34.82 3.14 12.50
C GLY A 110 34.10 1.79 12.65
N GLN A 111 32.90 1.80 13.24
CA GLN A 111 32.10 0.61 13.41
C GLN A 111 31.62 0.08 12.04
N LEU A 112 31.51 -1.22 11.91
CA LEU A 112 31.00 -1.86 10.71
C LEU A 112 29.62 -1.28 10.37
N HIS A 113 29.42 -0.85 9.10
CA HIS A 113 28.15 -0.34 8.60
C HIS A 113 27.62 0.95 9.27
N GLN A 114 28.50 1.74 9.89
CA GLN A 114 28.12 2.97 10.55
C GLN A 114 27.57 4.00 9.54
N MET A 115 26.35 4.48 9.76
CA MET A 115 25.74 5.61 9.07
C MET A 115 25.68 6.84 9.99
N LYS A 116 25.57 8.02 9.42
CA LYS A 116 25.35 9.26 10.17
C LYS A 116 23.95 9.32 10.76
N ASP A 117 22.96 8.99 9.94
CA ASP A 117 21.55 9.01 10.27
C ASP A 117 20.84 7.98 9.39
N GLN A 118 20.59 6.81 9.93
CA GLN A 118 19.94 5.72 9.22
C GLN A 118 18.40 5.92 9.19
N GLU A 119 17.82 6.41 10.28
CA GLU A 119 16.40 6.70 10.40
C GLU A 119 15.97 7.80 9.43
N GLY A 120 16.67 8.93 9.44
CA GLY A 120 16.39 10.05 8.55
C GLY A 120 16.59 9.69 7.08
N ALA A 121 17.62 8.90 6.75
CA ALA A 121 17.82 8.44 5.38
C ALA A 121 16.63 7.61 4.88
N ALA A 122 16.18 6.61 5.63
CA ALA A 122 15.01 5.80 5.29
C ALA A 122 13.72 6.62 5.22
N GLY A 123 13.57 7.61 6.12
CA GLY A 123 12.42 8.51 6.16
C GLY A 123 12.20 9.33 4.88
N THR A 124 13.19 9.42 4.00
CA THR A 124 13.06 10.12 2.71
C THR A 124 12.34 9.31 1.63
N VAL A 125 12.16 8.01 1.83
CA VAL A 125 11.61 7.06 0.83
C VAL A 125 10.49 6.18 1.38
N CYS A 126 9.94 6.52 2.54
CA CYS A 126 8.82 5.81 3.16
C CYS A 126 7.94 6.81 3.92
N ASP A 127 6.75 6.36 4.32
CA ASP A 127 5.80 7.18 5.08
C ASP A 127 6.36 7.61 6.43
N TRP A 128 6.97 6.66 7.14
CA TRP A 128 7.74 6.94 8.34
C TRP A 128 8.84 5.90 8.56
N SER A 129 9.89 6.35 9.24
CA SER A 129 11.01 5.54 9.70
C SER A 129 11.23 5.82 11.19
N VAL A 130 11.28 4.78 12.03
CA VAL A 130 11.36 4.93 13.50
C VAL A 130 12.28 3.90 14.12
N THR A 131 13.04 4.32 15.13
CA THR A 131 13.89 3.45 15.94
C THR A 131 13.11 2.86 17.12
N ALA A 132 13.07 1.55 17.21
CA ALA A 132 12.46 0.82 18.32
C ALA A 132 13.46 0.50 19.41
N HIS A 133 13.49 1.26 20.48
CA HIS A 133 14.44 1.12 21.59
C HIS A 133 14.06 0.09 22.67
N SER A 134 13.00 -0.69 22.45
CA SER A 134 12.55 -1.74 23.37
C SER A 134 11.70 -2.78 22.65
N ALA A 135 11.51 -3.95 23.27
CA ALA A 135 10.60 -4.97 22.77
C ALA A 135 9.15 -4.43 22.63
N ALA A 136 8.65 -3.71 23.63
CA ALA A 136 7.31 -3.12 23.59
C ALA A 136 7.15 -2.14 22.42
N ALA A 137 8.15 -1.26 22.19
CA ALA A 137 8.14 -0.33 21.06
C ALA A 137 8.17 -1.07 19.72
N SER A 138 8.99 -2.13 19.61
CA SER A 138 9.05 -2.95 18.37
C SER A 138 7.69 -3.55 18.04
N TYR A 139 7.02 -4.13 19.03
CA TYR A 139 5.70 -4.75 18.83
C TYR A 139 4.63 -3.71 18.46
N GLN A 140 4.60 -2.59 19.17
CA GLN A 140 3.65 -1.51 18.88
C GLN A 140 3.85 -0.91 17.48
N LEU A 141 5.11 -0.69 17.06
CA LEU A 141 5.42 -0.15 15.74
C LEU A 141 5.07 -1.12 14.62
N ILE A 142 5.27 -2.43 14.81
CA ILE A 142 4.86 -3.46 13.84
C ILE A 142 3.33 -3.49 13.71
N ASP A 143 2.59 -3.54 14.82
CA ASP A 143 1.13 -3.52 14.79
C ASP A 143 0.59 -2.22 14.18
N ARG A 144 1.21 -1.07 14.49
CA ARG A 144 0.90 0.23 13.86
C ARG A 144 1.13 0.16 12.34
N ALA A 145 2.30 -0.29 11.89
CA ALA A 145 2.63 -0.39 10.48
C ALA A 145 1.62 -1.23 9.70
N LEU A 146 1.30 -2.41 10.22
CA LEU A 146 0.35 -3.31 9.59
C LEU A 146 -1.08 -2.73 9.59
N THR A 147 -1.52 -2.14 10.70
CA THR A 147 -2.83 -1.49 10.79
C THR A 147 -2.96 -0.38 9.75
N GLU A 148 -2.00 0.54 9.67
CA GLU A 148 -2.03 1.65 8.72
C GLU A 148 -2.03 1.17 7.25
N MET A 149 -1.30 0.10 6.93
CA MET A 149 -1.28 -0.49 5.58
C MET A 149 -2.60 -1.18 5.21
N TYR A 150 -3.32 -1.73 6.19
CA TYR A 150 -4.61 -2.40 5.93
C TYR A 150 -5.80 -1.44 5.91
N THR A 151 -5.75 -0.35 6.67
CA THR A 151 -6.90 0.55 6.84
C THR A 151 -6.81 1.82 5.99
N GLY A 152 -5.61 2.28 5.67
CA GLY A 152 -5.36 3.49 4.90
C GLY A 152 -4.82 3.21 3.51
N VAL A 153 -4.30 4.27 2.88
CA VAL A 153 -3.51 4.13 1.65
C VAL A 153 -2.22 3.41 1.98
N PRO A 154 -1.94 2.28 1.33
CA PRO A 154 -0.71 1.55 1.59
C PRO A 154 0.52 2.39 1.27
N SER A 155 1.55 2.27 2.11
CA SER A 155 2.82 2.95 1.91
C SER A 155 3.93 2.18 2.63
N PRO A 156 5.18 2.20 2.15
CA PRO A 156 6.27 1.54 2.84
C PRO A 156 6.54 2.18 4.20
N LYS A 157 6.89 1.35 5.17
CA LYS A 157 7.27 1.77 6.51
C LYS A 157 8.57 1.11 6.92
N HIS A 158 9.39 1.82 7.68
CA HIS A 158 10.67 1.33 8.14
C HIS A 158 10.76 1.36 9.66
N ILE A 159 11.18 0.23 10.24
CA ILE A 159 11.48 0.09 11.65
C ILE A 159 12.92 -0.36 11.78
N GLN A 160 13.74 0.40 12.51
CA GLN A 160 15.07 -0.05 12.85
C GLN A 160 15.17 -0.39 14.33
N VAL A 161 15.90 -1.48 14.62
CA VAL A 161 16.07 -1.95 16.00
C VAL A 161 17.55 -2.02 16.32
N PRO A 162 18.01 -1.40 17.44
CA PRO A 162 19.39 -1.49 17.89
C PRO A 162 19.84 -2.94 18.09
N ILE A 163 21.08 -3.26 17.74
CA ILE A 163 21.63 -4.62 17.78
C ILE A 163 21.49 -5.22 19.18
N ALA A 164 21.86 -4.47 20.23
CA ALA A 164 21.72 -4.94 21.60
C ALA A 164 20.28 -5.25 21.99
N GLN A 165 19.30 -4.54 21.41
CA GLN A 165 17.87 -4.85 21.63
C GLN A 165 17.45 -6.13 20.88
N LEU A 166 17.92 -6.34 19.65
CA LEU A 166 17.65 -7.57 18.90
C LEU A 166 18.15 -8.82 19.61
N GLU A 167 19.30 -8.71 20.30
CA GLU A 167 19.95 -9.80 21.06
C GLU A 167 19.37 -9.99 22.46
N ALA A 168 18.73 -8.96 23.02
CA ALA A 168 18.16 -9.01 24.36
C ALA A 168 16.98 -9.98 24.46
N GLN A 169 16.89 -10.70 25.57
CA GLN A 169 15.77 -11.60 25.85
C GLN A 169 14.46 -10.82 26.01
N ALA A 170 13.44 -11.24 25.30
CA ALA A 170 12.12 -10.62 25.35
C ALA A 170 11.00 -11.67 25.55
N ALA A 171 9.92 -11.23 26.18
CA ALA A 171 8.67 -11.99 26.20
C ALA A 171 8.04 -11.99 24.80
N PRO A 172 7.19 -12.98 24.46
CA PRO A 172 6.41 -12.94 23.22
C PRO A 172 5.59 -11.66 23.09
N ALA A 173 5.37 -11.24 21.86
CA ALA A 173 4.45 -10.14 21.57
C ALA A 173 3.04 -10.46 22.14
N PRO A 174 2.26 -9.45 22.55
CA PRO A 174 0.86 -9.63 22.91
C PRO A 174 0.09 -10.32 21.79
N ALA A 175 -0.89 -11.14 22.14
CA ALA A 175 -1.79 -11.74 21.16
C ALA A 175 -2.50 -10.62 20.38
N ARG A 176 -2.66 -10.83 19.07
CA ARG A 176 -3.44 -9.92 18.22
C ARG A 176 -4.91 -10.02 18.59
N ALA A 177 -5.64 -8.90 18.49
CA ALA A 177 -7.09 -8.95 18.36
C ALA A 177 -7.49 -9.78 17.12
N ASP A 178 -8.61 -10.48 17.17
CA ASP A 178 -9.00 -11.43 16.12
C ASP A 178 -9.20 -10.79 14.74
N GLU A 179 -9.51 -9.50 14.69
CA GLU A 179 -9.80 -8.78 13.45
C GLU A 179 -8.92 -7.53 13.30
N TRP A 180 -8.54 -7.22 12.06
CA TRP A 180 -7.97 -5.91 11.70
C TRP A 180 -9.09 -4.88 11.65
N PRO A 181 -8.82 -3.59 11.99
CA PRO A 181 -9.77 -2.52 11.78
C PRO A 181 -10.25 -2.46 10.32
N TYR A 182 -11.53 -2.14 10.13
CA TYR A 182 -12.10 -1.99 8.79
C TYR A 182 -11.59 -0.70 8.13
N ARG A 183 -11.60 -0.71 6.80
CA ARG A 183 -11.37 0.50 6.01
C ARG A 183 -12.55 1.46 6.15
N PRO A 184 -12.35 2.77 5.95
CA PRO A 184 -13.44 3.74 5.97
C PRO A 184 -14.54 3.39 4.97
N GLU A 185 -15.78 3.50 5.41
CA GLU A 185 -16.98 3.37 4.59
C GLU A 185 -17.61 4.75 4.36
N ALA A 186 -18.18 4.96 3.18
CA ALA A 186 -18.90 6.19 2.89
C ALA A 186 -20.22 6.28 3.66
N ALA A 187 -20.61 7.47 4.03
CA ALA A 187 -21.93 7.71 4.62
C ALA A 187 -23.06 7.27 3.63
N PRO A 188 -24.16 6.68 4.11
CA PRO A 188 -25.26 6.24 3.25
C PRO A 188 -25.79 7.29 2.28
N LEU A 189 -25.83 8.55 2.70
CA LEU A 189 -26.26 9.69 1.86
C LEU A 189 -25.32 9.94 0.67
N GLN A 190 -24.02 9.70 0.82
CA GLN A 190 -23.06 9.83 -0.28
C GLN A 190 -23.29 8.73 -1.33
N ARG A 191 -23.63 7.52 -0.88
CA ARG A 191 -24.00 6.41 -1.76
C ARG A 191 -25.27 6.71 -2.56
N ILE A 192 -26.32 7.16 -1.90
CA ILE A 192 -27.57 7.57 -2.54
C ILE A 192 -27.31 8.65 -3.59
N ALA A 193 -26.56 9.68 -3.23
CA ALA A 193 -26.22 10.77 -4.14
C ALA A 193 -25.45 10.30 -5.39
N LEU A 194 -24.58 9.30 -5.26
CA LEU A 194 -23.88 8.70 -6.40
C LEU A 194 -24.84 7.87 -7.28
N ILE A 195 -25.73 7.09 -6.67
CA ILE A 195 -26.77 6.33 -7.40
C ILE A 195 -27.64 7.28 -8.23
N ASP A 196 -28.12 8.38 -7.64
CA ASP A 196 -28.95 9.39 -8.32
C ASP A 196 -28.21 10.01 -9.52
N ARG A 197 -26.92 10.34 -9.36
CA ARG A 197 -26.09 10.86 -10.45
C ARG A 197 -25.90 9.84 -11.57
N LEU A 198 -25.65 8.57 -11.22
CA LEU A 198 -25.52 7.49 -12.21
C LEU A 198 -26.83 7.21 -12.96
N ASN A 199 -27.98 7.34 -12.30
CA ASN A 199 -29.29 7.18 -12.94
C ASN A 199 -29.63 8.34 -13.88
N ALA A 200 -29.16 9.55 -13.57
CA ALA A 200 -29.36 10.73 -14.41
C ALA A 200 -28.39 10.79 -15.60
N ALA A 201 -27.22 10.19 -15.50
CA ALA A 201 -26.18 10.24 -16.52
C ALA A 201 -26.56 9.39 -17.76
N LYS A 202 -26.32 9.94 -18.94
CA LYS A 202 -26.48 9.24 -20.23
C LYS A 202 -25.18 8.69 -20.79
N ARG A 203 -24.06 9.27 -20.39
CA ARG A 203 -22.72 8.90 -20.82
C ARG A 203 -21.75 8.90 -19.63
N PRO A 204 -21.99 8.07 -18.61
CA PRO A 204 -21.10 7.98 -17.48
C PRO A 204 -19.75 7.36 -17.90
N LEU A 205 -18.66 7.91 -17.37
CA LEU A 205 -17.29 7.44 -17.61
C LEU A 205 -16.60 7.17 -16.27
N PHE A 206 -16.00 6.00 -16.15
CA PHE A 206 -15.26 5.59 -14.98
C PHE A 206 -13.74 5.59 -15.25
N ILE A 207 -12.95 5.95 -14.24
CA ILE A 207 -11.50 5.83 -14.25
C ILE A 207 -11.10 4.99 -13.05
N PHE A 208 -10.64 3.76 -13.30
CA PHE A 208 -10.27 2.82 -12.24
C PHE A 208 -8.77 2.84 -11.99
N GLY A 209 -8.38 3.12 -10.76
CA GLY A 209 -7.00 2.98 -10.27
C GLY A 209 -6.76 1.70 -9.50
N GLY A 210 -5.54 1.57 -8.94
CA GLY A 210 -5.15 0.40 -8.14
C GLY A 210 -6.01 0.16 -6.91
N GLY A 211 -6.59 1.22 -6.31
CA GLY A 211 -7.50 1.11 -5.17
C GLY A 211 -8.82 0.40 -5.47
N ALA A 212 -9.19 0.26 -6.74
CA ALA A 212 -10.38 -0.49 -7.17
C ALA A 212 -10.11 -1.99 -7.41
N ALA A 213 -8.84 -2.43 -7.36
CA ALA A 213 -8.48 -3.81 -7.71
C ALA A 213 -8.96 -4.86 -6.69
N HIS A 214 -9.05 -4.49 -5.41
CA HIS A 214 -9.55 -5.40 -4.40
C HIS A 214 -11.06 -5.63 -4.58
N GLY A 215 -11.49 -6.89 -4.49
CA GLY A 215 -12.92 -7.24 -4.59
C GLY A 215 -13.56 -6.99 -5.96
N VAL A 216 -12.77 -6.85 -7.02
CA VAL A 216 -13.27 -6.62 -8.38
C VAL A 216 -14.37 -7.59 -8.79
N ALA A 217 -14.28 -8.86 -8.41
CA ALA A 217 -15.29 -9.89 -8.70
C ALA A 217 -16.68 -9.56 -8.14
N ARG A 218 -16.79 -8.70 -7.12
CA ARG A 218 -18.06 -8.31 -6.51
C ARG A 218 -18.76 -7.18 -7.27
N TRP A 219 -18.01 -6.15 -7.71
CA TRP A 219 -18.63 -4.99 -8.36
C TRP A 219 -18.60 -5.04 -9.91
N LEU A 220 -17.67 -5.77 -10.51
CA LEU A 220 -17.52 -5.83 -11.98
C LEU A 220 -18.79 -6.31 -12.70
N PRO A 221 -19.50 -7.36 -12.27
CA PRO A 221 -20.74 -7.78 -12.93
C PRO A 221 -21.83 -6.68 -12.94
N HIS A 222 -21.89 -5.87 -11.86
CA HIS A 222 -22.81 -4.74 -11.79
C HIS A 222 -22.36 -3.59 -12.69
N PHE A 223 -21.06 -3.31 -12.74
CA PHE A 223 -20.49 -2.30 -13.64
C PHE A 223 -20.76 -2.63 -15.10
N GLN A 224 -20.58 -3.88 -15.52
CA GLN A 224 -20.83 -4.31 -16.91
C GLN A 224 -22.26 -4.07 -17.37
N ARG A 225 -23.23 -4.01 -16.46
CA ARG A 225 -24.64 -3.69 -16.75
C ARG A 225 -24.95 -2.19 -16.85
N LEU A 226 -24.00 -1.32 -16.50
CA LEU A 226 -24.19 0.13 -16.55
C LEU A 226 -24.15 0.72 -17.97
N ASN A 227 -23.59 0.01 -18.94
CA ASN A 227 -23.27 0.57 -20.26
C ASN A 227 -22.42 1.86 -20.16
N ALA A 228 -21.48 1.88 -19.22
CA ALA A 228 -20.59 3.01 -18.95
C ALA A 228 -19.25 2.86 -19.67
N ALA A 229 -18.69 3.97 -20.11
CA ALA A 229 -17.33 3.98 -20.61
C ALA A 229 -16.30 3.85 -19.46
N SER A 230 -15.11 3.30 -19.77
CA SER A 230 -14.07 3.21 -18.75
C SER A 230 -12.65 3.36 -19.28
N PHE A 231 -11.81 3.94 -18.44
CA PHE A 231 -10.35 3.88 -18.50
C PHE A 231 -9.81 3.16 -17.26
N THR A 232 -8.61 2.65 -17.38
CA THR A 232 -7.82 2.25 -16.22
C THR A 232 -6.53 3.06 -16.17
N THR A 233 -5.99 3.29 -14.97
CA THR A 233 -4.61 3.76 -14.79
C THR A 233 -3.64 2.60 -15.01
N TYR A 234 -2.33 2.86 -14.97
CA TYR A 234 -1.35 1.77 -15.05
C TYR A 234 -1.51 0.77 -13.88
N ALA A 235 -1.77 1.26 -12.67
CA ALA A 235 -2.01 0.41 -11.50
C ALA A 235 -3.38 -0.31 -11.55
N GLY A 236 -4.34 0.23 -12.28
CA GLY A 236 -5.66 -0.37 -12.50
C GLY A 236 -5.76 -1.31 -13.71
N ARG A 237 -4.66 -1.52 -14.44
CA ARG A 237 -4.67 -2.36 -15.63
C ARG A 237 -5.10 -3.80 -15.31
N GLY A 238 -6.00 -4.33 -16.12
CA GLY A 238 -6.54 -5.69 -15.94
C GLY A 238 -7.75 -5.78 -15.01
N ILE A 239 -8.16 -4.68 -14.34
CA ILE A 239 -9.39 -4.64 -13.54
C ILE A 239 -10.63 -4.86 -14.41
N ILE A 240 -10.66 -4.22 -15.59
CA ILE A 240 -11.70 -4.42 -16.60
C ILE A 240 -11.13 -5.32 -17.69
N PRO A 241 -11.84 -6.37 -18.12
CA PRO A 241 -11.44 -7.21 -19.25
C PRO A 241 -11.24 -6.38 -20.53
N ASP A 242 -10.20 -6.67 -21.29
CA ASP A 242 -9.82 -5.91 -22.49
C ASP A 242 -10.89 -5.99 -23.62
N ASP A 243 -11.73 -7.02 -23.62
CA ASP A 243 -12.84 -7.23 -24.55
C ASP A 243 -14.15 -6.57 -24.09
N SER A 244 -14.16 -5.88 -22.96
CA SER A 244 -15.35 -5.18 -22.47
C SER A 244 -15.75 -4.05 -23.41
N PRO A 245 -17.01 -3.93 -23.80
CA PRO A 245 -17.48 -2.78 -24.57
C PRO A 245 -17.20 -1.47 -23.87
N LEU A 246 -16.84 -0.42 -24.63
CA LEU A 246 -16.55 0.92 -24.12
C LEU A 246 -15.37 0.99 -23.13
N HIS A 247 -14.51 -0.03 -23.07
CA HIS A 247 -13.28 0.01 -22.30
C HIS A 247 -12.11 0.51 -23.16
N PHE A 248 -11.52 1.64 -22.77
CA PHE A 248 -10.41 2.27 -23.48
C PHE A 248 -9.01 1.85 -22.95
N GLY A 249 -8.96 0.97 -21.95
CA GLY A 249 -7.71 0.46 -21.37
C GLY A 249 -6.91 1.51 -20.63
N ALA A 250 -5.63 1.26 -20.43
CA ALA A 250 -4.69 2.17 -19.75
C ALA A 250 -4.13 3.22 -20.74
N THR A 251 -5.01 3.96 -21.38
CA THR A 251 -4.67 4.91 -22.46
C THR A 251 -4.93 6.37 -22.08
N LEU A 252 -5.12 6.68 -20.80
CA LEU A 252 -5.30 8.04 -20.30
C LEU A 252 -4.23 9.04 -20.79
N PRO A 253 -2.92 8.67 -20.89
CA PRO A 253 -1.91 9.60 -21.39
C PRO A 253 -2.06 9.98 -22.87
N ARG A 254 -2.81 9.23 -23.64
CA ARG A 254 -2.95 9.48 -25.09
C ARG A 254 -3.78 10.75 -25.36
N GLN A 255 -3.42 11.49 -26.39
CA GLN A 255 -4.08 12.76 -26.74
C GLN A 255 -5.61 12.61 -26.90
N GLY A 256 -6.08 11.58 -27.60
CA GLY A 256 -7.52 11.36 -27.81
C GLY A 256 -8.32 11.00 -26.57
N SER A 257 -7.66 10.66 -25.44
CA SER A 257 -8.38 10.35 -24.19
C SER A 257 -9.09 11.58 -23.62
N ALA A 258 -8.53 12.77 -23.80
CA ALA A 258 -9.16 14.01 -23.34
C ALA A 258 -10.50 14.29 -24.05
N GLU A 259 -10.61 13.97 -25.33
CA GLU A 259 -11.84 14.12 -26.12
C GLU A 259 -12.93 13.15 -25.61
N VAL A 260 -12.54 11.90 -25.33
CA VAL A 260 -13.47 10.91 -24.75
C VAL A 260 -13.95 11.38 -23.38
N ILE A 261 -13.05 11.85 -22.52
CA ILE A 261 -13.39 12.36 -21.18
C ILE A 261 -14.30 13.59 -21.27
N ALA A 262 -14.00 14.52 -22.19
CA ALA A 262 -14.84 15.72 -22.40
C ALA A 262 -16.24 15.40 -22.94
N SER A 263 -16.42 14.24 -23.59
CA SER A 263 -17.73 13.81 -24.11
C SER A 263 -18.65 13.20 -23.05
N ALA A 264 -18.13 12.84 -21.88
CA ALA A 264 -18.91 12.30 -20.76
C ALA A 264 -19.80 13.37 -20.10
N ASP A 265 -20.89 12.95 -19.49
CA ASP A 265 -21.77 13.82 -18.68
C ASP A 265 -21.67 13.55 -17.18
N LEU A 266 -20.92 12.52 -16.78
CA LEU A 266 -20.52 12.22 -15.42
C LEU A 266 -19.19 11.47 -15.45
N ILE A 267 -18.23 11.86 -14.59
CA ILE A 267 -16.97 11.13 -14.41
C ILE A 267 -16.87 10.62 -12.99
N VAL A 268 -16.50 9.36 -12.83
CA VAL A 268 -16.29 8.73 -11.54
C VAL A 268 -14.86 8.16 -11.50
N ALA A 269 -13.98 8.80 -10.74
CA ALA A 269 -12.61 8.34 -10.51
C ALA A 269 -12.56 7.51 -9.22
N VAL A 270 -12.07 6.28 -9.33
CA VAL A 270 -12.21 5.24 -8.32
C VAL A 270 -10.84 4.70 -7.92
N GLY A 271 -10.42 5.00 -6.69
CA GLY A 271 -9.15 4.52 -6.13
C GLY A 271 -7.94 4.92 -6.98
N THR A 272 -7.88 6.21 -7.39
CA THR A 272 -6.80 6.73 -8.22
C THR A 272 -6.40 8.15 -7.83
N ARG A 273 -5.09 8.36 -7.77
CA ARG A 273 -4.52 9.71 -7.59
C ARG A 273 -4.60 10.57 -8.83
N LEU A 274 -4.92 10.01 -10.01
CA LEU A 274 -4.84 10.71 -11.29
C LEU A 274 -3.46 11.38 -11.44
N SER A 275 -2.41 10.59 -11.20
CA SER A 275 -1.03 11.06 -11.12
C SER A 275 -0.53 11.60 -12.46
N GLU A 276 0.61 12.30 -12.42
CA GLU A 276 1.25 12.81 -13.63
C GLU A 276 1.51 11.70 -14.65
N VAL A 277 2.03 10.55 -14.20
CA VAL A 277 2.33 9.41 -15.08
C VAL A 277 1.09 8.78 -15.70
N ASP A 278 -0.07 8.88 -15.05
CA ASP A 278 -1.32 8.38 -15.60
C ASP A 278 -1.88 9.31 -16.67
N LEU A 279 -1.68 10.61 -16.56
CA LEU A 279 -2.31 11.61 -17.42
C LEU A 279 -1.36 12.21 -18.47
N TRP A 280 -0.07 12.43 -18.12
CA TRP A 280 0.93 13.18 -18.90
C TRP A 280 0.42 14.56 -19.35
N ARG A 281 -0.47 15.15 -18.56
CA ARG A 281 -1.02 16.50 -18.70
C ARG A 281 -1.51 17.02 -17.35
N ASP A 282 -1.60 18.36 -17.22
CA ASP A 282 -1.92 19.00 -15.94
C ASP A 282 -3.40 18.91 -15.53
N HIS A 283 -4.27 18.56 -16.45
CA HIS A 283 -5.71 18.50 -16.20
C HIS A 283 -6.35 17.26 -16.85
N LEU A 284 -7.44 16.79 -16.26
CA LEU A 284 -8.16 15.61 -16.76
C LEU A 284 -8.85 15.87 -18.09
N GLY A 285 -9.26 17.11 -18.37
CA GLY A 285 -9.94 17.52 -19.60
C GLY A 285 -11.46 17.39 -19.55
N HIS A 286 -12.03 17.17 -18.37
CA HIS A 286 -13.50 17.08 -18.19
C HIS A 286 -14.18 18.45 -18.16
N THR A 287 -15.45 18.45 -18.55
CA THR A 287 -16.39 19.57 -18.37
C THR A 287 -17.61 19.14 -17.54
N ALA A 288 -17.82 17.83 -17.41
CA ALA A 288 -18.86 17.21 -16.62
C ALA A 288 -18.49 17.15 -15.13
N PRO A 289 -19.44 16.96 -14.22
CA PRO A 289 -19.17 16.72 -12.81
C PRO A 289 -18.22 15.54 -12.59
N LEU A 290 -17.24 15.74 -11.69
CA LEU A 290 -16.28 14.72 -11.27
C LEU A 290 -16.61 14.24 -9.84
N VAL A 291 -16.82 12.94 -9.71
CA VAL A 291 -16.89 12.25 -8.42
C VAL A 291 -15.57 11.51 -8.19
N ARG A 292 -14.98 11.66 -7.03
CA ARG A 292 -13.78 10.90 -6.63
C ARG A 292 -14.07 10.06 -5.38
N ILE A 293 -13.66 8.80 -5.44
CA ILE A 293 -13.76 7.83 -4.34
C ILE A 293 -12.34 7.35 -4.03
N ASP A 294 -11.82 7.67 -2.87
CA ASP A 294 -10.45 7.32 -2.47
C ASP A 294 -10.33 7.20 -0.94
N LEU A 295 -9.30 6.47 -0.49
CA LEU A 295 -8.89 6.41 0.92
C LEU A 295 -7.99 7.59 1.33
N ASP A 296 -7.45 8.32 0.35
CA ASP A 296 -6.50 9.40 0.56
C ASP A 296 -7.19 10.77 0.57
N PRO A 297 -7.29 11.44 1.73
CA PRO A 297 -7.88 12.77 1.80
C PRO A 297 -7.07 13.83 1.03
N GLU A 298 -5.75 13.64 0.85
CA GLU A 298 -4.92 14.53 0.05
C GLU A 298 -5.28 14.41 -1.43
N SER A 299 -5.40 13.19 -1.94
CA SER A 299 -5.85 12.96 -3.32
C SER A 299 -7.24 13.52 -3.59
N LEU A 300 -8.14 13.47 -2.61
CA LEU A 300 -9.49 14.06 -2.73
C LEU A 300 -9.47 15.60 -2.73
N SER A 301 -8.38 16.22 -2.31
CA SER A 301 -8.24 17.69 -2.18
C SER A 301 -7.20 18.26 -3.14
N ASP A 302 -6.78 17.49 -4.13
CA ASP A 302 -5.76 17.87 -5.10
C ASP A 302 -6.27 18.83 -6.21
N ARG A 303 -5.40 19.07 -7.20
CA ARG A 303 -5.64 19.95 -8.35
C ARG A 303 -6.84 19.59 -9.22
N HIS A 304 -7.38 18.37 -9.14
CA HIS A 304 -8.47 17.91 -10.00
C HIS A 304 -9.87 18.33 -9.55
N ASN A 305 -9.99 19.05 -8.42
CA ASN A 305 -11.20 19.73 -7.95
C ASN A 305 -12.50 18.94 -8.17
N ALA A 306 -12.66 17.81 -7.49
CA ALA A 306 -13.88 17.01 -7.61
C ALA A 306 -15.11 17.72 -7.04
N ASP A 307 -16.22 17.66 -7.76
CA ASP A 307 -17.53 18.17 -7.31
C ASP A 307 -18.08 17.35 -6.14
N THR A 308 -17.74 16.07 -6.09
CA THR A 308 -18.11 15.18 -4.99
C THR A 308 -16.90 14.37 -4.58
N ARG A 309 -16.59 14.40 -3.28
CA ARG A 309 -15.45 13.70 -2.67
C ARG A 309 -15.98 12.68 -1.69
N ILE A 310 -15.60 11.42 -1.88
CA ILE A 310 -16.05 10.31 -1.05
C ILE A 310 -14.81 9.64 -0.44
N LEU A 311 -14.61 9.85 0.85
CA LEU A 311 -13.53 9.22 1.62
C LEU A 311 -13.99 7.82 2.04
N ALA A 312 -13.61 6.81 1.29
CA ALA A 312 -14.01 5.42 1.53
C ALA A 312 -13.12 4.44 0.79
N ASP A 313 -13.16 3.16 1.19
CA ASP A 313 -12.66 2.08 0.36
C ASP A 313 -13.41 2.06 -0.98
N ALA A 314 -12.65 2.22 -2.05
CA ALA A 314 -13.20 2.40 -3.38
C ALA A 314 -13.97 1.16 -3.88
N SER A 315 -13.45 -0.03 -3.57
CA SER A 315 -14.04 -1.29 -3.99
C SER A 315 -15.32 -1.63 -3.22
N GLU A 316 -15.31 -1.45 -1.90
CA GLU A 316 -16.50 -1.67 -1.06
C GLU A 316 -17.60 -0.68 -1.46
N HIS A 317 -17.26 0.60 -1.57
CA HIS A 317 -18.23 1.62 -1.94
C HIS A 317 -18.85 1.37 -3.32
N LEU A 318 -18.06 0.96 -4.31
CA LEU A 318 -18.59 0.57 -5.63
C LEU A 318 -19.51 -0.63 -5.54
N THR A 319 -19.09 -1.68 -4.81
CA THR A 319 -19.90 -2.89 -4.65
C THR A 319 -21.28 -2.57 -4.13
N GLU A 320 -21.37 -1.80 -3.07
CA GLU A 320 -22.62 -1.41 -2.44
C GLU A 320 -23.45 -0.46 -3.33
N THR A 321 -22.80 0.53 -3.95
CA THR A 321 -23.49 1.50 -4.82
C THR A 321 -24.09 0.82 -6.04
N LEU A 322 -23.32 -0.01 -6.74
CA LEU A 322 -23.78 -0.63 -7.98
C LEU A 322 -24.81 -1.74 -7.74
N SER A 323 -24.67 -2.52 -6.67
CA SER A 323 -25.68 -3.53 -6.31
C SER A 323 -27.02 -2.91 -5.91
N GLN A 324 -27.02 -1.83 -5.12
CA GLN A 324 -28.24 -1.13 -4.72
C GLN A 324 -28.94 -0.42 -5.89
N ARG A 325 -28.19 0.13 -6.85
CA ARG A 325 -28.77 0.74 -8.04
C ARG A 325 -29.66 -0.23 -8.84
N GLU A 326 -29.36 -1.51 -8.85
CA GLU A 326 -30.15 -2.52 -9.56
C GLU A 326 -31.45 -2.87 -8.87
N THR A 327 -31.59 -2.53 -7.61
CA THR A 327 -32.80 -2.82 -6.81
C THR A 327 -33.79 -1.66 -6.77
N VAL A 328 -33.44 -0.51 -7.34
CA VAL A 328 -34.26 0.71 -7.46
C VAL A 328 -34.72 0.87 -8.90
#